data_bdeb087d6363eaf13b62334ede5b407a
#
_entry.id   bdeb087d6363eaf13b62334ede5b407a
#
_cell.length_a   1.000
_cell.length_b   1.000
_cell.length_c   1.000
_cell.angle_alpha   90.00
_cell.angle_beta   90.00
_cell.angle_gamma   90.00
#
_symmetry.space_group_name_H-M   'P 1'
#
loop_
_entity.id
_entity.type
_entity.pdbx_description
1 polymer ?
#
loop_
_entity_poly.entity_id
_entity_poly.type
_entity_poly.pdbx_seq_one_letter_code
_entity_poly.pdbx_strand_id
1 'polypeptide(L)'
;LDKNTEFDLINDWRDNRNPKALQKILNSYLRLAVSYARKYSSYGLPIDDLIHEGVLGIMHALDKFDTSKDFRLSTYASWWIRASIQDYILKNWSVVRTGSTASQKALFFNLKKIKQQINDVSREFLGQNELNKVSSMLNVKPIEVQNMESRLTGGDLFLNQKVDSESENDLLS
;
A
#
# COMPACT_ATOMS: atom_id res chain seq x y z
N LEU A 1 -20.90 2.57 -15.14
CA LEU A 1 -22.22 3.00 -14.64
C LEU A 1 -22.38 4.48 -14.87
N ASP A 2 -23.58 4.91 -15.25
CA ASP A 2 -23.98 6.32 -15.20
C ASP A 2 -24.26 6.71 -13.73
N LYS A 3 -24.34 8.04 -13.48
CA LYS A 3 -24.41 8.56 -12.11
C LYS A 3 -25.70 8.16 -11.38
N ASN A 4 -26.83 8.23 -12.08
CA ASN A 4 -28.12 7.92 -11.48
C ASN A 4 -28.22 6.42 -11.09
N THR A 5 -27.89 5.53 -12.00
CA THR A 5 -27.84 4.08 -11.73
C THR A 5 -26.84 3.73 -10.63
N GLU A 6 -25.71 4.46 -10.54
CA GLU A 6 -24.74 4.30 -9.47
C GLU A 6 -25.36 4.63 -8.11
N PHE A 7 -26.04 5.76 -7.99
CA PHE A 7 -26.68 6.19 -6.75
C PHE A 7 -27.83 5.28 -6.34
N ASP A 8 -28.66 4.84 -7.31
CA ASP A 8 -29.75 3.90 -7.05
C ASP A 8 -29.22 2.58 -6.48
N LEU A 9 -28.16 2.02 -7.07
CA LEU A 9 -27.53 0.80 -6.57
C LEU A 9 -26.89 0.99 -5.18
N ILE A 10 -26.28 2.13 -4.92
CA ILE A 10 -25.68 2.43 -3.61
C ILE A 10 -26.76 2.51 -2.53
N ASN A 11 -27.87 3.19 -2.82
CA ASN A 11 -29.00 3.31 -1.90
C ASN A 11 -29.65 1.96 -1.67
N ASP A 12 -29.87 1.16 -2.73
CA ASP A 12 -30.42 -0.20 -2.61
C ASP A 12 -29.53 -1.12 -1.77
N TRP A 13 -28.21 -1.03 -1.92
CA TRP A 13 -27.26 -1.73 -1.04
C TRP A 13 -27.36 -1.26 0.41
N ARG A 14 -27.41 0.07 0.61
CA ARG A 14 -27.42 0.65 1.96
C ARG A 14 -28.69 0.35 2.73
N ASP A 15 -29.86 0.53 2.07
CA ASP A 15 -31.18 0.46 2.71
C ASP A 15 -31.67 -0.99 2.81
N ASN A 16 -31.48 -1.78 1.76
CA ASN A 16 -32.03 -3.13 1.63
C ASN A 16 -30.99 -4.24 1.80
N ARG A 17 -29.68 -3.89 1.90
CA ARG A 17 -28.56 -4.85 1.90
C ARG A 17 -28.64 -5.83 0.72
N ASN A 18 -29.11 -5.37 -0.44
CA ASN A 18 -29.29 -6.18 -1.63
C ASN A 18 -27.95 -6.68 -2.20
N PRO A 19 -27.66 -7.99 -2.14
CA PRO A 19 -26.36 -8.51 -2.60
C PRO A 19 -26.16 -8.37 -4.11
N LYS A 20 -27.26 -8.34 -4.90
CA LYS A 20 -27.17 -8.13 -6.35
C LYS A 20 -26.73 -6.70 -6.69
N ALA A 21 -27.20 -5.71 -5.94
CA ALA A 21 -26.76 -4.32 -6.08
C ALA A 21 -25.27 -4.19 -5.76
N LEU A 22 -24.82 -4.76 -4.63
CA LEU A 22 -23.40 -4.80 -4.25
C LEU A 22 -22.55 -5.45 -5.35
N GLN A 23 -22.94 -6.64 -5.83
CA GLN A 23 -22.19 -7.35 -6.86
C GLN A 23 -22.05 -6.53 -8.14
N LYS A 24 -23.11 -5.84 -8.57
CA LYS A 24 -23.09 -5.00 -9.77
C LYS A 24 -22.15 -3.80 -9.60
N ILE A 25 -22.14 -3.19 -8.42
CA ILE A 25 -21.21 -2.10 -8.10
C ILE A 25 -19.75 -2.63 -8.11
N LEU A 26 -19.47 -3.70 -7.36
CA LEU A 26 -18.12 -4.26 -7.26
C LEU A 26 -17.57 -4.65 -8.62
N ASN A 27 -18.36 -5.32 -9.47
CA ASN A 27 -17.95 -5.68 -10.83
C ASN A 27 -17.62 -4.45 -11.68
N SER A 28 -18.37 -3.36 -11.52
CA SER A 28 -18.12 -2.11 -12.26
C SER A 28 -16.84 -1.41 -11.82
N TYR A 29 -16.46 -1.55 -10.55
CA TYR A 29 -15.28 -0.92 -9.97
C TYR A 29 -14.06 -1.85 -9.86
N LEU A 30 -14.18 -3.13 -10.22
CA LEU A 30 -13.09 -4.09 -10.16
C LEU A 30 -11.85 -3.63 -10.97
N ARG A 31 -12.07 -3.03 -12.16
CA ARG A 31 -10.98 -2.46 -12.97
C ARG A 31 -10.20 -1.37 -12.23
N LEU A 32 -10.89 -0.59 -11.40
CA LEU A 32 -10.24 0.43 -10.59
C LEU A 32 -9.35 -0.21 -9.52
N ALA A 33 -9.85 -1.22 -8.79
CA ALA A 33 -9.06 -1.98 -7.83
C ALA A 33 -7.82 -2.62 -8.47
N VAL A 34 -7.98 -3.29 -9.61
CA VAL A 34 -6.86 -3.88 -10.37
C VAL A 34 -5.83 -2.82 -10.78
N SER A 35 -6.29 -1.64 -11.24
CA SER A 35 -5.40 -0.55 -11.62
C SER A 35 -4.54 -0.06 -10.44
N TYR A 36 -5.13 0.04 -9.25
CA TYR A 36 -4.39 0.40 -8.03
C TYR A 36 -3.46 -0.72 -7.58
N ALA A 37 -3.93 -1.99 -7.55
CA ALA A 37 -3.11 -3.12 -7.17
C ALA A 37 -1.83 -3.24 -8.02
N ARG A 38 -1.93 -3.04 -9.35
CA ARG A 38 -0.77 -3.03 -10.25
C ARG A 38 0.27 -1.97 -9.90
N LYS A 39 -0.14 -0.80 -9.39
CA LYS A 39 0.81 0.25 -8.97
C LYS A 39 1.65 -0.16 -7.76
N TYR A 40 1.15 -1.11 -6.99
CA TYR A 40 1.80 -1.63 -5.78
C TYR A 40 2.41 -3.03 -5.95
N SER A 41 2.37 -3.63 -7.15
CA SER A 41 2.93 -4.96 -7.40
C SER A 41 4.43 -5.06 -7.11
N SER A 42 5.16 -3.95 -7.22
CA SER A 42 6.61 -3.88 -6.94
C SER A 42 7.00 -4.12 -5.47
N TYR A 43 6.02 -4.27 -4.56
CA TYR A 43 6.29 -4.57 -3.15
C TYR A 43 6.45 -6.07 -2.86
N GLY A 44 6.34 -6.94 -3.88
CA GLY A 44 6.62 -8.38 -3.75
C GLY A 44 5.48 -9.20 -3.15
N LEU A 45 4.31 -8.61 -2.91
CA LEU A 45 3.11 -9.32 -2.44
C LEU A 45 2.28 -9.85 -3.61
N PRO A 46 1.52 -10.95 -3.43
CA PRO A 46 0.65 -11.49 -4.46
C PRO A 46 -0.34 -10.44 -4.98
N ILE A 47 -0.43 -10.32 -6.30
CA ILE A 47 -1.29 -9.31 -6.93
C ILE A 47 -2.78 -9.53 -6.60
N ASP A 48 -3.18 -10.78 -6.46
CA ASP A 48 -4.56 -11.15 -6.14
C ASP A 48 -4.96 -10.67 -4.74
N ASP A 49 -4.05 -10.75 -3.78
CA ASP A 49 -4.29 -10.23 -2.43
C ASP A 49 -4.44 -8.71 -2.46
N LEU A 50 -3.60 -8.01 -3.23
CA LEU A 50 -3.72 -6.56 -3.40
C LEU A 50 -5.03 -6.16 -4.08
N ILE A 51 -5.53 -6.97 -5.02
CA ILE A 51 -6.84 -6.74 -5.66
C ILE A 51 -7.96 -6.95 -4.64
N HIS A 52 -7.92 -8.03 -3.86
CA HIS A 52 -8.90 -8.30 -2.81
C HIS A 52 -8.96 -7.17 -1.78
N GLU A 53 -7.82 -6.68 -1.32
CA GLU A 53 -7.75 -5.52 -0.43
C GLU A 53 -8.31 -4.25 -1.09
N GLY A 54 -8.08 -4.06 -2.39
CA GLY A 54 -8.71 -2.99 -3.16
C GLY A 54 -10.23 -3.10 -3.19
N VAL A 55 -10.76 -4.31 -3.34
CA VAL A 55 -12.23 -4.57 -3.29
C VAL A 55 -12.78 -4.29 -1.90
N LEU A 56 -12.10 -4.70 -0.83
CA LEU A 56 -12.47 -4.34 0.55
C LEU A 56 -12.50 -2.82 0.73
N GLY A 57 -11.53 -2.10 0.15
CA GLY A 57 -11.54 -0.64 0.12
C GLY A 57 -12.78 -0.05 -0.55
N ILE A 58 -13.27 -0.64 -1.66
CA ILE A 58 -14.53 -0.21 -2.31
C ILE A 58 -15.71 -0.45 -1.37
N MET A 59 -15.77 -1.58 -0.67
CA MET A 59 -16.84 -1.88 0.28
C MET A 59 -16.86 -0.86 1.44
N HIS A 60 -15.71 -0.53 2.01
CA HIS A 60 -15.60 0.52 3.03
C HIS A 60 -16.05 1.89 2.50
N ALA A 61 -15.74 2.18 1.23
CA ALA A 61 -16.20 3.41 0.60
C ALA A 61 -17.73 3.44 0.49
N LEU A 62 -18.37 2.32 0.06
CA LEU A 62 -19.81 2.22 -0.08
C LEU A 62 -20.56 2.47 1.22
N ASP A 63 -20.07 1.92 2.32
CA ASP A 63 -20.70 2.08 3.63
C ASP A 63 -20.69 3.54 4.13
N LYS A 64 -19.69 4.33 3.70
CA LYS A 64 -19.48 5.71 4.15
C LYS A 64 -19.80 6.76 3.09
N PHE A 65 -20.13 6.35 1.86
CA PHE A 65 -20.37 7.27 0.77
C PHE A 65 -21.71 7.99 0.97
N ASP A 66 -21.70 9.31 0.83
CA ASP A 66 -22.87 10.16 0.94
C ASP A 66 -23.38 10.53 -0.46
N THR A 67 -24.53 9.96 -0.84
CA THR A 67 -25.17 10.21 -2.14
C THR A 67 -25.81 11.59 -2.27
N SER A 68 -25.95 12.36 -1.17
CA SER A 68 -26.43 13.73 -1.23
C SER A 68 -25.40 14.69 -1.83
N LYS A 69 -24.13 14.28 -1.79
CA LYS A 69 -23.02 15.08 -2.36
C LYS A 69 -22.87 14.79 -3.84
N ASP A 70 -22.60 15.83 -4.62
CA ASP A 70 -22.48 15.75 -6.08
C ASP A 70 -21.14 15.17 -6.56
N PHE A 71 -20.61 14.12 -5.88
CA PHE A 71 -19.38 13.44 -6.26
C PHE A 71 -19.66 12.03 -6.77
N ARG A 72 -18.74 11.51 -7.61
CA ARG A 72 -18.78 10.13 -8.07
C ARG A 72 -18.13 9.21 -7.04
N LEU A 73 -18.69 8.01 -6.89
CA LEU A 73 -18.13 6.99 -6.01
C LEU A 73 -16.67 6.68 -6.36
N SER A 74 -16.28 6.68 -7.65
CA SER A 74 -14.92 6.42 -8.11
C SER A 74 -13.87 7.32 -7.43
N THR A 75 -14.19 8.60 -7.28
CA THR A 75 -13.28 9.57 -6.65
C THR A 75 -13.10 9.24 -5.16
N TYR A 76 -14.19 8.98 -4.45
CA TYR A 76 -14.18 8.66 -3.05
C TYR A 76 -13.54 7.28 -2.77
N ALA A 77 -13.93 6.25 -3.55
CA ALA A 77 -13.41 4.90 -3.43
C ALA A 77 -11.89 4.83 -3.69
N SER A 78 -11.35 5.69 -4.55
CA SER A 78 -9.91 5.74 -4.82
C SER A 78 -9.06 5.96 -3.57
N TRP A 79 -9.55 6.74 -2.62
CA TRP A 79 -8.87 6.95 -1.33
C TRP A 79 -8.89 5.69 -0.46
N TRP A 80 -10.03 5.03 -0.38
CA TRP A 80 -10.21 3.81 0.41
C TRP A 80 -9.44 2.64 -0.18
N ILE A 81 -9.49 2.45 -1.50
CA ILE A 81 -8.70 1.43 -2.21
C ILE A 81 -7.21 1.57 -1.88
N ARG A 82 -6.69 2.81 -2.01
CA ARG A 82 -5.29 3.09 -1.70
C ARG A 82 -4.96 2.82 -0.25
N ALA A 83 -5.81 3.26 0.67
CA ALA A 83 -5.59 3.08 2.10
C ALA A 83 -5.56 1.59 2.48
N SER A 84 -6.52 0.78 1.99
CA SER A 84 -6.58 -0.66 2.26
C SER A 84 -5.35 -1.40 1.71
N ILE A 85 -4.98 -1.15 0.44
CA ILE A 85 -3.80 -1.78 -0.17
C ILE A 85 -2.52 -1.39 0.60
N GLN A 86 -2.35 -0.12 0.93
CA GLN A 86 -1.17 0.34 1.67
C GLN A 86 -1.10 -0.25 3.08
N ASP A 87 -2.23 -0.34 3.77
CA ASP A 87 -2.30 -0.95 5.10
C ASP A 87 -1.95 -2.45 5.05
N TYR A 88 -2.44 -3.16 4.04
CA TYR A 88 -2.11 -4.55 3.80
C TYR A 88 -0.61 -4.75 3.54
N ILE A 89 -0.02 -3.92 2.66
CA ILE A 89 1.43 -3.96 2.37
C ILE A 89 2.23 -3.78 3.67
N LEU A 90 1.93 -2.76 4.47
CA LEU A 90 2.68 -2.49 5.70
C LEU A 90 2.58 -3.62 6.74
N LYS A 91 1.49 -4.38 6.72
CA LYS A 91 1.29 -5.52 7.63
C LYS A 91 2.00 -6.79 7.17
N ASN A 92 2.15 -6.97 5.86
CA ASN A 92 2.58 -8.25 5.27
C ASN A 92 3.92 -8.16 4.52
N TRP A 93 4.48 -6.96 4.35
CA TRP A 93 5.74 -6.78 3.62
C TRP A 93 6.95 -7.37 4.36
N SER A 94 6.98 -7.33 5.68
CA SER A 94 8.05 -7.87 6.53
C SER A 94 7.48 -8.49 7.79
N VAL A 95 8.13 -9.52 8.31
CA VAL A 95 7.81 -10.16 9.58
C VAL A 95 7.96 -9.17 10.74
N VAL A 96 8.98 -8.29 10.66
CA VAL A 96 9.19 -7.22 11.62
C VAL A 96 8.31 -6.02 11.25
N ARG A 97 7.28 -5.77 12.04
CA ARG A 97 6.36 -4.65 11.81
C ARG A 97 7.12 -3.31 11.79
N THR A 98 7.05 -2.63 10.67
CA THR A 98 7.46 -1.23 10.57
C THR A 98 6.41 -0.36 11.27
N GLY A 99 6.84 0.70 11.94
CA GLY A 99 5.96 1.53 12.76
C GLY A 99 4.73 2.06 12.02
N SER A 100 3.67 2.26 12.78
CA SER A 100 2.32 2.58 12.28
C SER A 100 2.01 4.07 12.18
N THR A 101 2.98 4.96 12.44
CA THR A 101 2.73 6.41 12.38
C THR A 101 2.56 6.90 10.93
N ALA A 102 1.80 7.97 10.74
CA ALA A 102 1.54 8.54 9.42
C ALA A 102 2.85 8.96 8.71
N SER A 103 3.83 9.48 9.44
CA SER A 103 5.15 9.86 8.92
C SER A 103 5.95 8.63 8.46
N GLN A 104 5.93 7.54 9.21
CA GLN A 104 6.61 6.30 8.82
C GLN A 104 5.95 5.62 7.62
N LYS A 105 4.62 5.64 7.52
CA LYS A 105 3.91 5.20 6.31
C LYS A 105 4.31 6.03 5.09
N ALA A 106 4.30 7.36 5.23
CA ALA A 106 4.72 8.26 4.16
C ALA A 106 6.17 8.01 3.75
N LEU A 107 7.07 7.83 4.73
CA LEU A 107 8.46 7.53 4.48
C LEU A 107 8.63 6.22 3.69
N PHE A 108 7.99 5.13 4.12
CA PHE A 108 8.07 3.83 3.47
C PHE A 108 7.71 3.91 1.97
N PHE A 109 6.57 4.51 1.64
CA PHE A 109 6.10 4.58 0.26
C PHE A 109 6.89 5.60 -0.60
N ASN A 110 7.28 6.74 -0.03
CA ASN A 110 8.01 7.75 -0.76
C ASN A 110 9.48 7.37 -0.96
N LEU A 111 10.13 6.75 0.03
CA LEU A 111 11.54 6.34 -0.08
C LEU A 111 11.73 5.37 -1.23
N LYS A 112 10.85 4.35 -1.37
CA LYS A 112 10.90 3.42 -2.49
C LYS A 112 10.70 4.12 -3.83
N LYS A 113 9.76 5.07 -3.91
CA LYS A 113 9.51 5.86 -5.12
C LYS A 113 10.73 6.74 -5.47
N ILE A 114 11.35 7.37 -4.47
CA ILE A 114 12.52 8.23 -4.66
C ILE A 114 13.70 7.37 -5.15
N LYS A 115 13.97 6.23 -4.52
CA LYS A 115 15.01 5.29 -4.99
C LYS A 115 14.80 4.87 -6.44
N GLN A 116 13.57 4.58 -6.85
CA GLN A 116 13.26 4.25 -8.25
C GLN A 116 13.49 5.42 -9.22
N GLN A 117 13.29 6.66 -8.78
CA GLN A 117 13.48 7.86 -9.62
C GLN A 117 14.95 8.26 -9.77
N ILE A 118 15.76 8.02 -8.76
CA ILE A 118 17.19 8.39 -8.78
C ILE A 118 17.98 7.52 -9.76
N ASN A 119 17.43 6.35 -10.17
CA ASN A 119 17.93 5.47 -11.23
C ASN A 119 19.43 5.15 -11.17
N ASP A 120 20.07 5.42 -10.04
CA ASP A 120 21.46 5.10 -9.79
C ASP A 120 21.49 3.67 -9.22
N VAL A 121 21.31 2.70 -10.14
CA VAL A 121 21.31 1.24 -9.88
C VAL A 121 22.60 0.78 -9.18
N SER A 122 23.60 1.66 -9.09
CA SER A 122 24.91 1.37 -8.52
C SER A 122 25.06 1.74 -7.04
N ARG A 123 24.11 2.49 -6.45
CA ARG A 123 24.19 2.88 -5.04
C ARG A 123 23.19 2.14 -4.18
N GLU A 124 23.70 1.31 -3.31
CA GLU A 124 22.91 0.55 -2.34
C GLU A 124 22.23 1.46 -1.31
N PHE A 125 22.85 2.59 -0.98
CA PHE A 125 22.39 3.56 0.01
C PHE A 125 22.32 4.99 -0.54
N LEU A 126 21.38 5.79 -0.02
CA LEU A 126 21.24 7.21 -0.32
C LEU A 126 22.42 8.01 0.24
N GLY A 127 22.90 8.99 -0.52
CA GLY A 127 23.90 9.92 -0.04
C GLY A 127 23.36 10.88 1.04
N GLN A 128 24.25 11.48 1.85
CA GLN A 128 23.86 12.38 2.94
C GLN A 128 22.97 13.54 2.49
N ASN A 129 23.22 14.09 1.30
CA ASN A 129 22.41 15.17 0.74
C ASN A 129 21.00 14.73 0.38
N GLU A 130 20.83 13.48 -0.07
CA GLU A 130 19.55 12.89 -0.43
C GLU A 130 18.75 12.55 0.82
N LEU A 131 19.41 11.98 1.85
CA LEU A 131 18.82 11.76 3.18
C LEU A 131 18.25 13.05 3.76
N ASN A 132 19.01 14.14 3.70
CA ASN A 132 18.56 15.45 4.20
C ASN A 132 17.38 16.00 3.38
N LYS A 133 17.37 15.83 2.07
CA LYS A 133 16.23 16.21 1.21
C LYS A 133 14.96 15.44 1.57
N VAL A 134 15.06 14.12 1.70
CA VAL A 134 13.90 13.26 2.08
C VAL A 134 13.42 13.64 3.48
N SER A 135 14.34 13.84 4.42
CA SER A 135 14.04 14.25 5.79
C SER A 135 13.24 15.56 5.84
N SER A 136 13.67 16.58 5.10
CA SER A 136 12.99 17.89 5.03
C SER A 136 11.63 17.79 4.32
N MET A 137 11.52 17.02 3.23
CA MET A 137 10.27 16.87 2.47
C MET A 137 9.17 16.15 3.26
N LEU A 138 9.53 15.17 4.08
CA LEU A 138 8.60 14.34 4.84
C LEU A 138 8.47 14.72 6.30
N ASN A 139 9.23 15.74 6.73
CA ASN A 139 9.30 16.21 8.12
C ASN A 139 9.59 15.07 9.12
N VAL A 140 10.58 14.25 8.79
CA VAL A 140 11.08 13.13 9.60
C VAL A 140 12.56 13.33 9.91
N LYS A 141 13.06 12.68 10.96
CA LYS A 141 14.49 12.79 11.32
C LYS A 141 15.33 12.02 10.30
N PRO A 142 16.55 12.51 9.95
CA PRO A 142 17.45 11.81 9.02
C PRO A 142 17.76 10.37 9.45
N ILE A 143 17.87 10.11 10.74
CA ILE A 143 18.09 8.77 11.30
C ILE A 143 16.92 7.82 11.00
N GLU A 144 15.69 8.33 10.96
CA GLU A 144 14.51 7.51 10.61
C GLU A 144 14.51 7.13 9.13
N VAL A 145 15.00 8.04 8.27
CA VAL A 145 15.18 7.77 6.83
C VAL A 145 16.24 6.68 6.64
N GLN A 146 17.38 6.78 7.33
CA GLN A 146 18.46 5.81 7.26
C GLN A 146 18.03 4.43 7.78
N ASN A 147 17.33 4.38 8.90
CA ASN A 147 16.79 3.13 9.45
C ASN A 147 15.77 2.48 8.51
N MET A 148 14.91 3.27 7.88
CA MET A 148 13.94 2.74 6.90
C MET A 148 14.66 2.24 5.65
N GLU A 149 15.69 2.94 5.21
CA GLU A 149 16.51 2.54 4.07
C GLU A 149 17.19 1.19 4.31
N SER A 150 17.85 1.02 5.45
CA SER A 150 18.49 -0.25 5.82
C SER A 150 17.51 -1.42 5.80
N ARG A 151 16.27 -1.21 6.28
CA ARG A 151 15.22 -2.22 6.23
C ARG A 151 14.76 -2.55 4.82
N LEU A 152 14.65 -1.53 3.95
CA LEU A 152 14.24 -1.73 2.56
C LEU A 152 15.31 -2.44 1.71
N THR A 153 16.58 -2.28 2.08
CA THR A 153 17.73 -2.85 1.35
C THR A 153 18.11 -4.22 1.89
N GLY A 154 18.12 -4.40 3.23
CA GLY A 154 18.60 -5.62 3.87
C GLY A 154 17.66 -6.82 3.80
N GLY A 155 16.36 -6.61 3.55
CA GLY A 155 15.36 -7.66 3.66
C GLY A 155 15.25 -8.27 5.06
N ASP A 156 14.45 -9.32 5.20
CA ASP A 156 14.36 -10.11 6.43
C ASP A 156 15.48 -11.18 6.41
N LEU A 157 16.31 -11.22 7.45
CA LEU A 157 17.33 -12.25 7.62
C LEU A 157 16.73 -13.46 8.34
N PHE A 158 17.01 -14.64 7.83
CA PHE A 158 16.62 -15.88 8.47
C PHE A 158 17.70 -16.25 9.49
N LEU A 159 17.31 -16.51 10.76
CA LEU A 159 18.23 -16.92 11.82
C LEU A 159 18.97 -18.23 11.51
N ASN A 160 18.37 -19.09 10.68
CA ASN A 160 18.97 -20.35 10.24
C ASN A 160 19.80 -20.18 8.95
N GLN A 161 20.06 -18.96 8.51
CA GLN A 161 20.92 -18.71 7.35
C GLN A 161 22.38 -18.99 7.77
N LYS A 162 23.08 -19.85 7.02
CA LYS A 162 24.51 -20.12 7.26
C LYS A 162 25.32 -18.84 7.07
N VAL A 163 26.20 -18.57 8.04
CA VAL A 163 27.04 -17.36 8.05
C VAL A 163 28.07 -17.41 6.92
N ASP A 164 28.58 -18.61 6.62
CA ASP A 164 29.48 -18.87 5.49
C ASP A 164 29.11 -20.17 4.80
N SER A 165 29.38 -20.25 3.49
CA SER A 165 29.12 -21.46 2.69
C SER A 165 29.94 -22.70 3.12
N GLU A 166 30.95 -22.52 3.98
CA GLU A 166 31.85 -23.57 4.48
C GLU A 166 31.71 -23.84 5.99
N SER A 167 30.88 -23.06 6.72
CA SER A 167 30.68 -23.28 8.17
C SER A 167 29.32 -23.93 8.45
N GLU A 168 29.31 -24.90 9.36
CA GLU A 168 28.07 -25.50 9.89
C GLU A 168 27.35 -24.58 10.90
N ASN A 169 27.91 -23.40 11.17
CA ASN A 169 27.37 -22.45 12.16
C ASN A 169 26.27 -21.60 11.57
N ASP A 170 25.10 -21.61 12.19
CA ASP A 170 23.97 -20.74 11.93
C ASP A 170 24.10 -19.43 12.73
N LEU A 171 23.34 -18.39 12.35
CA LEU A 171 23.26 -17.12 13.11
C LEU A 171 22.78 -17.30 14.57
N LEU A 172 22.28 -18.49 14.93
CA LEU A 172 21.84 -18.85 16.27
C LEU A 172 22.93 -19.55 17.12
N SER A 173 24.03 -20.01 16.53
CA SER A 173 25.17 -20.62 17.19
C SER A 173 26.29 -19.60 17.42
#